data_7d272bf4c6e4c7389894bd0438ca6a64
#
_entry.id   7d272bf4c6e4c7389894bd0438ca6a64
#
_cell.length_a   1.000
_cell.length_b   1.000
_cell.length_c   1.000
_cell.angle_alpha   90.00
_cell.angle_beta   90.00
_cell.angle_gamma   90.00
#
_symmetry.space_group_name_H-M   'P 1'
#
loop_
_entity.id
_entity.type
_entity.pdbx_description
1 polymer ?
#
loop_
_entity_poly.entity_id
_entity_poly.type
_entity_poly.pdbx_seq_one_letter_code
_entity_poly.pdbx_strand_id
1 'polypeptide(L)'
;MIRYKTLTAVALTFILLTTIVATAIPLLAQYYIDNYITKGIASAGIGLLIVYYGLFLFRVISTFIGEYYFSKVAYSVVSDLREESFTNLQKLQMAYFDKTPIGSIVSRLTNDTQAVADMFGTIFSSFLNTILMFIVTIGAMISLSPGLTVLMILFLPIMIGSVYLYQRLSSKLVEITRAKLSDLNTKLSESI
;
A
#
# COMPACT_ATOMS: atom_id res chain seq x y z
N MET A 1 13.71 0.76 13.07
CA MET A 1 12.60 1.74 13.12
C MET A 1 12.86 2.92 14.07
N ILE A 2 13.47 2.73 15.24
CA ILE A 2 13.73 3.84 16.19
C ILE A 2 14.65 4.92 15.59
N ARG A 3 15.56 4.55 14.71
CA ARG A 3 16.55 5.44 14.07
C ARG A 3 15.91 6.44 13.06
N TYR A 4 14.76 6.11 12.48
CA TYR A 4 14.11 6.92 11.43
C TYR A 4 12.77 7.52 11.87
N LYS A 5 12.55 7.73 13.18
CA LYS A 5 11.27 8.21 13.75
C LYS A 5 10.76 9.50 13.11
N THR A 6 11.63 10.45 12.84
CA THR A 6 11.25 11.74 12.25
C THR A 6 10.76 11.59 10.81
N LEU A 7 11.47 10.81 9.99
CA LEU A 7 11.08 10.54 8.61
C LEU A 7 9.76 9.76 8.53
N THR A 8 9.61 8.75 9.41
CA THR A 8 8.35 7.99 9.52
C THR A 8 7.19 8.87 9.97
N ALA A 9 7.41 9.75 10.95
CA ALA A 9 6.39 10.68 11.41
C ALA A 9 5.94 11.65 10.30
N VAL A 10 6.90 12.19 9.53
CA VAL A 10 6.59 13.05 8.37
C VAL A 10 5.77 12.27 7.34
N ALA A 11 6.19 11.05 6.96
CA ALA A 11 5.46 10.22 6.01
C ALA A 11 4.03 9.95 6.48
N LEU A 12 3.84 9.54 7.73
CA LEU A 12 2.51 9.28 8.31
C LEU A 12 1.64 10.54 8.35
N THR A 13 2.20 11.70 8.68
CA THR A 13 1.47 12.97 8.68
C THR A 13 0.95 13.30 7.28
N PHE A 14 1.77 13.16 6.25
CA PHE A 14 1.34 13.42 4.87
C PHE A 14 0.32 12.38 4.37
N ILE A 15 0.44 11.11 4.75
CA ILE A 15 -0.57 10.08 4.44
C ILE A 15 -1.91 10.43 5.10
N LEU A 16 -1.92 10.86 6.36
CA LEU A 16 -3.13 11.32 7.06
C LEU A 16 -3.75 12.53 6.37
N LEU A 17 -2.95 13.55 6.04
CA LEU A 17 -3.43 14.74 5.32
C LEU A 17 -4.05 14.37 3.97
N THR A 18 -3.38 13.52 3.19
CA THR A 18 -3.89 13.01 1.91
C THR A 18 -5.24 12.32 2.08
N THR A 19 -5.39 11.49 3.11
CA THR A 19 -6.61 10.74 3.38
C THR A 19 -7.77 11.66 3.75
N ILE A 20 -7.53 12.65 4.62
CA ILE A 20 -8.54 13.65 5.01
C ILE A 20 -9.00 14.45 3.78
N VAL A 21 -8.06 14.95 2.98
CA VAL A 21 -8.38 15.70 1.78
C VAL A 21 -9.10 14.84 0.74
N ALA A 22 -8.70 13.58 0.58
CA ALA A 22 -9.37 12.63 -0.32
C ALA A 22 -10.84 12.44 0.02
N THR A 23 -11.20 12.46 1.31
CA THR A 23 -12.58 12.35 1.78
C THR A 23 -13.33 13.68 1.69
N ALA A 24 -12.63 14.81 1.86
CA ALA A 24 -13.24 16.14 1.76
C ALA A 24 -13.62 16.52 0.33
N ILE A 25 -12.88 16.06 -0.69
CA ILE A 25 -13.13 16.38 -2.10
C ILE A 25 -14.55 15.98 -2.57
N PRO A 26 -15.04 14.74 -2.37
CA PRO A 26 -16.41 14.36 -2.71
C PRO A 26 -17.48 15.15 -1.95
N LEU A 27 -17.22 15.49 -0.68
CA LEU A 27 -18.15 16.28 0.14
C LEU A 27 -18.31 17.71 -0.40
N LEU A 28 -17.22 18.32 -0.83
CA LEU A 28 -17.25 19.62 -1.50
C LEU A 28 -17.97 19.56 -2.85
N ALA A 29 -17.75 18.48 -3.62
CA ALA A 29 -18.44 18.27 -4.88
C ALA A 29 -19.95 18.14 -4.67
N GLN A 30 -20.37 17.35 -3.68
CA GLN A 30 -21.79 17.22 -3.29
C GLN A 30 -22.37 18.59 -2.91
N TYR A 31 -21.71 19.33 -2.03
CA TYR A 31 -22.15 20.65 -1.59
C TYR A 31 -22.32 21.62 -2.79
N TYR A 32 -21.39 21.58 -3.75
CA TYR A 32 -21.47 22.38 -4.97
C TYR A 32 -22.68 21.99 -5.84
N ILE A 33 -22.91 20.71 -6.04
CA ILE A 33 -24.05 20.21 -6.81
C ILE A 33 -25.36 20.64 -6.16
N ASP A 34 -25.52 20.40 -4.86
CA ASP A 34 -26.79 20.63 -4.14
C ASP A 34 -27.14 22.12 -4.02
N ASN A 35 -26.14 23.00 -3.87
CA ASN A 35 -26.38 24.41 -3.61
C ASN A 35 -26.27 25.34 -4.81
N TYR A 36 -25.53 24.94 -5.85
CA TYR A 36 -25.28 25.82 -7.00
C TYR A 36 -25.82 25.24 -8.31
N ILE A 37 -25.59 23.97 -8.61
CA ILE A 37 -26.06 23.37 -9.86
C ILE A 37 -27.57 23.19 -9.85
N THR A 38 -28.11 22.54 -8.80
CA THR A 38 -29.56 22.28 -8.68
C THR A 38 -30.41 23.56 -8.62
N LYS A 39 -29.81 24.67 -8.13
CA LYS A 39 -30.47 25.97 -8.06
C LYS A 39 -30.28 26.85 -9.31
N GLY A 40 -29.55 26.35 -10.34
CA GLY A 40 -29.32 27.07 -11.59
C GLY A 40 -28.35 28.27 -11.47
N ILE A 41 -27.60 28.38 -10.36
CA ILE A 41 -26.68 29.50 -10.08
C ILE A 41 -25.20 29.04 -10.12
N ALA A 42 -24.85 28.14 -11.02
CA ALA A 42 -23.53 27.53 -11.10
C ALA A 42 -22.39 28.56 -11.17
N SER A 43 -22.59 29.72 -11.81
CA SER A 43 -21.59 30.79 -11.90
C SER A 43 -21.25 31.44 -10.56
N ALA A 44 -22.16 31.45 -9.59
CA ALA A 44 -21.91 31.98 -8.24
C ALA A 44 -20.97 31.06 -7.41
N GLY A 45 -20.79 29.81 -7.82
CA GLY A 45 -19.95 28.81 -7.14
C GLY A 45 -18.51 28.71 -7.65
N ILE A 46 -18.02 29.61 -8.51
CA ILE A 46 -16.66 29.57 -9.08
C ILE A 46 -15.57 29.54 -7.99
N GLY A 47 -15.75 30.28 -6.90
CA GLY A 47 -14.82 30.24 -5.76
C GLY A 47 -14.68 28.85 -5.15
N LEU A 48 -15.76 28.07 -5.08
CA LEU A 48 -15.74 26.70 -4.60
C LEU A 48 -14.99 25.75 -5.55
N LEU A 49 -15.09 25.98 -6.86
CA LEU A 49 -14.32 25.23 -7.85
C LEU A 49 -12.82 25.50 -7.72
N ILE A 50 -12.42 26.73 -7.44
CA ILE A 50 -11.01 27.06 -7.19
C ILE A 50 -10.49 26.31 -5.95
N VAL A 51 -11.28 26.28 -4.87
CA VAL A 51 -10.93 25.53 -3.66
C VAL A 51 -10.86 24.04 -3.95
N TYR A 52 -11.80 23.49 -4.71
CA TYR A 52 -11.82 22.06 -5.12
C TYR A 52 -10.54 21.67 -5.87
N TYR A 53 -10.15 22.44 -6.91
CA TYR A 53 -8.92 22.17 -7.64
C TYR A 53 -7.67 22.42 -6.81
N GLY A 54 -7.68 23.42 -5.92
CA GLY A 54 -6.60 23.67 -4.96
C GLY A 54 -6.38 22.48 -4.00
N LEU A 55 -7.45 21.92 -3.47
CA LEU A 55 -7.39 20.71 -2.64
C LEU A 55 -6.93 19.49 -3.42
N PHE A 56 -7.34 19.37 -4.68
CA PHE A 56 -6.88 18.28 -5.54
C PHE A 56 -5.36 18.35 -5.78
N LEU A 57 -4.83 19.51 -6.11
CA LEU A 57 -3.38 19.75 -6.25
C LEU A 57 -2.64 19.49 -4.93
N PHE A 58 -3.18 20.00 -3.83
CA PHE A 58 -2.61 19.75 -2.51
C PHE A 58 -2.56 18.25 -2.18
N ARG A 59 -3.61 17.49 -2.51
CA ARG A 59 -3.65 16.05 -2.36
C ARG A 59 -2.54 15.35 -3.14
N VAL A 60 -2.37 15.70 -4.43
CA VAL A 60 -1.33 15.10 -5.28
C VAL A 60 0.06 15.35 -4.71
N ILE A 61 0.36 16.60 -4.31
CA ILE A 61 1.64 16.97 -3.71
C ILE A 61 1.86 16.22 -2.39
N SER A 62 0.85 16.18 -1.53
CA SER A 62 0.92 15.48 -0.23
C SER A 62 1.14 13.98 -0.39
N THR A 63 0.47 13.36 -1.37
CA THR A 63 0.68 11.93 -1.70
C THR A 63 2.13 11.70 -2.11
N PHE A 64 2.64 12.49 -3.04
CA PHE A 64 4.03 12.36 -3.50
C PHE A 64 5.04 12.50 -2.35
N ILE A 65 4.86 13.50 -1.49
CA ILE A 65 5.73 13.71 -0.34
C ILE A 65 5.65 12.52 0.64
N GLY A 66 4.44 12.07 0.96
CA GLY A 66 4.20 10.94 1.86
C GLY A 66 4.88 9.66 1.36
N GLU A 67 4.66 9.30 0.09
CA GLU A 67 5.25 8.12 -0.54
C GLU A 67 6.77 8.22 -0.66
N TYR A 68 7.30 9.41 -0.99
CA TYR A 68 8.73 9.64 -1.05
C TYR A 68 9.42 9.40 0.29
N TYR A 69 8.91 10.01 1.36
CA TYR A 69 9.50 9.83 2.69
C TYR A 69 9.33 8.40 3.21
N PHE A 70 8.21 7.76 2.90
CA PHE A 70 7.96 6.38 3.29
C PHE A 70 8.94 5.42 2.58
N SER A 71 9.12 5.57 1.28
CA SER A 71 10.09 4.81 0.48
C SER A 71 11.52 5.05 0.97
N LYS A 72 11.86 6.30 1.30
CA LYS A 72 13.17 6.63 1.87
C LYS A 72 13.43 5.89 3.19
N VAL A 73 12.44 5.78 4.06
CA VAL A 73 12.55 4.98 5.30
C VAL A 73 12.75 3.51 4.97
N ALA A 74 11.96 2.95 4.05
CA ALA A 74 12.07 1.54 3.64
C ALA A 74 13.46 1.21 3.11
N TYR A 75 13.98 1.99 2.16
CA TYR A 75 15.31 1.79 1.61
C TYR A 75 16.43 2.00 2.64
N SER A 76 16.27 2.94 3.58
CA SER A 76 17.25 3.13 4.66
C SER A 76 17.31 1.94 5.60
N VAL A 77 16.14 1.36 5.96
CA VAL A 77 16.07 0.14 6.79
C VAL A 77 16.73 -1.05 6.07
N VAL A 78 16.50 -1.18 4.77
CA VAL A 78 17.10 -2.27 3.97
C VAL A 78 18.60 -2.08 3.82
N SER A 79 19.07 -0.83 3.68
CA SER A 79 20.51 -0.54 3.68
C SER A 79 21.17 -0.97 5.00
N ASP A 80 20.56 -0.61 6.14
CA ASP A 80 21.04 -1.03 7.46
C ASP A 80 21.03 -2.58 7.58
N LEU A 81 19.98 -3.24 7.09
CA LEU A 81 19.84 -4.68 7.10
C LEU A 81 20.93 -5.37 6.24
N ARG A 82 21.25 -4.82 5.07
CA ARG A 82 22.32 -5.33 4.21
C ARG A 82 23.68 -5.21 4.88
N GLU A 83 23.96 -4.06 5.49
CA GLU A 83 25.22 -3.80 6.19
C GLU A 83 25.39 -4.75 7.39
N GLU A 84 24.35 -4.91 8.19
CA GLU A 84 24.35 -5.83 9.33
C GLU A 84 24.51 -7.30 8.88
N SER A 85 23.79 -7.71 7.84
CA SER A 85 23.86 -9.05 7.27
C SER A 85 25.26 -9.34 6.71
N PHE A 86 25.86 -8.38 5.99
CA PHE A 86 27.21 -8.50 5.46
C PHE A 86 28.25 -8.57 6.58
N THR A 87 28.13 -7.73 7.60
CA THR A 87 29.02 -7.75 8.77
C THR A 87 28.94 -9.09 9.52
N ASN A 88 27.75 -9.66 9.65
CA ASN A 88 27.58 -10.95 10.30
C ASN A 88 28.11 -12.09 9.43
N LEU A 89 27.95 -12.01 8.10
CA LEU A 89 28.52 -12.96 7.17
C LEU A 89 30.06 -13.05 7.29
N GLN A 90 30.76 -11.91 7.45
CA GLN A 90 32.20 -11.87 7.59
C GLN A 90 32.71 -12.54 8.88
N LYS A 91 31.83 -12.72 9.88
CA LYS A 91 32.21 -13.40 11.15
C LYS A 91 32.05 -14.93 11.07
N LEU A 92 31.48 -15.46 9.96
CA LEU A 92 31.27 -16.89 9.81
C LEU A 92 32.58 -17.61 9.50
N GLN A 93 32.70 -18.85 10.00
CA GLN A 93 33.87 -19.70 9.78
C GLN A 93 33.94 -20.13 8.31
N MET A 94 35.18 -20.37 7.81
CA MET A 94 35.44 -20.81 6.44
C MET A 94 34.64 -22.07 6.04
N ALA A 95 34.44 -22.97 6.98
CA ALA A 95 33.62 -24.18 6.79
C ALA A 95 32.17 -23.92 6.35
N TYR A 96 31.62 -22.72 6.57
CA TYR A 96 30.33 -22.31 6.05
C TYR A 96 30.39 -22.02 4.54
N PHE A 97 31.46 -21.35 4.10
CA PHE A 97 31.64 -20.97 2.70
C PHE A 97 31.99 -22.18 1.82
N ASP A 98 32.64 -23.19 2.39
CA ASP A 98 32.94 -24.45 1.70
C ASP A 98 31.67 -25.26 1.38
N LYS A 99 30.62 -25.11 2.19
CA LYS A 99 29.36 -25.84 2.05
C LYS A 99 28.25 -25.06 1.35
N THR A 100 28.41 -23.74 1.22
CA THR A 100 27.34 -22.86 0.70
C THR A 100 27.82 -22.16 -0.57
N PRO A 101 27.15 -22.33 -1.71
CA PRO A 101 27.50 -21.63 -2.94
C PRO A 101 27.47 -20.11 -2.76
N ILE A 102 28.54 -19.42 -3.13
CA ILE A 102 28.68 -17.96 -3.00
C ILE A 102 27.51 -17.22 -3.69
N GLY A 103 27.06 -17.71 -4.85
CA GLY A 103 25.91 -17.15 -5.56
C GLY A 103 24.61 -17.15 -4.75
N SER A 104 24.38 -18.18 -3.92
CA SER A 104 23.24 -18.24 -3.01
C SER A 104 23.32 -17.17 -1.92
N ILE A 105 24.51 -16.93 -1.37
CA ILE A 105 24.74 -15.92 -0.35
C ILE A 105 24.51 -14.52 -0.93
N VAL A 106 25.07 -14.25 -2.11
CA VAL A 106 24.89 -12.97 -2.81
C VAL A 106 23.41 -12.74 -3.15
N SER A 107 22.72 -13.76 -3.66
CA SER A 107 21.28 -13.68 -3.98
C SER A 107 20.45 -13.33 -2.76
N ARG A 108 20.70 -13.95 -1.61
CA ARG A 108 20.02 -13.62 -0.35
C ARG A 108 20.30 -12.18 0.10
N LEU A 109 21.56 -11.75 0.00
CA LEU A 109 21.96 -10.41 0.42
C LEU A 109 21.38 -9.30 -0.47
N THR A 110 21.10 -9.60 -1.74
CA THR A 110 20.57 -8.64 -2.71
C THR A 110 19.07 -8.79 -2.92
N ASN A 111 18.60 -9.95 -3.37
CA ASN A 111 17.22 -10.15 -3.79
C ASN A 111 16.26 -10.27 -2.61
N ASP A 112 16.64 -11.03 -1.56
CA ASP A 112 15.75 -11.19 -0.40
C ASP A 112 15.62 -9.87 0.37
N THR A 113 16.71 -9.11 0.50
CA THR A 113 16.65 -7.78 1.12
C THR A 113 15.89 -6.77 0.27
N GLN A 114 15.93 -6.88 -1.08
CA GLN A 114 15.10 -6.06 -1.96
C GLN A 114 13.62 -6.39 -1.79
N ALA A 115 13.27 -7.67 -1.72
CA ALA A 115 11.88 -8.09 -1.44
C ALA A 115 11.36 -7.52 -0.11
N VAL A 116 12.22 -7.40 0.91
CA VAL A 116 11.89 -6.73 2.16
C VAL A 116 11.64 -5.22 1.93
N ALA A 117 12.46 -4.54 1.11
CA ALA A 117 12.23 -3.13 0.76
C ALA A 117 10.88 -2.92 0.10
N ASP A 118 10.55 -3.75 -0.88
CA ASP A 118 9.31 -3.66 -1.64
C ASP A 118 8.09 -3.95 -0.75
N MET A 119 8.22 -4.92 0.16
CA MET A 119 7.19 -5.22 1.14
C MET A 119 6.92 -4.03 2.07
N PHE A 120 7.95 -3.43 2.64
CA PHE A 120 7.79 -2.28 3.53
C PHE A 120 7.43 -0.99 2.77
N GLY A 121 8.07 -0.73 1.64
CA GLY A 121 7.87 0.50 0.86
C GLY A 121 6.50 0.59 0.21
N THR A 122 6.01 -0.50 -0.37
CA THR A 122 4.79 -0.51 -1.17
C THR A 122 3.61 -1.13 -0.42
N ILE A 123 3.77 -2.37 0.08
CA ILE A 123 2.66 -3.12 0.66
C ILE A 123 2.22 -2.50 1.98
N PHE A 124 3.16 -2.21 2.88
CA PHE A 124 2.85 -1.65 4.19
C PHE A 124 2.31 -0.21 4.10
N SER A 125 2.87 0.60 3.18
CA SER A 125 2.36 1.95 2.90
C SER A 125 0.91 1.92 2.39
N SER A 126 0.63 1.06 1.39
CA SER A 126 -0.72 0.90 0.84
C SER A 126 -1.71 0.38 1.89
N PHE A 127 -1.28 -0.55 2.73
CA PHE A 127 -2.10 -1.10 3.81
C PHE A 127 -2.48 -0.03 4.85
N LEU A 128 -1.51 0.78 5.29
CA LEU A 128 -1.76 1.90 6.19
C LEU A 128 -2.71 2.93 5.57
N ASN A 129 -2.47 3.32 4.32
CA ASN A 129 -3.33 4.27 3.61
C ASN A 129 -4.76 3.73 3.50
N THR A 130 -4.93 2.45 3.16
CA THR A 130 -6.25 1.80 3.06
C THR A 130 -6.99 1.79 4.40
N ILE A 131 -6.32 1.43 5.50
CA ILE A 131 -6.93 1.44 6.84
C ILE A 131 -7.35 2.87 7.23
N LEU A 132 -6.47 3.85 7.04
CA LEU A 132 -6.77 5.24 7.36
C LEU A 132 -7.93 5.76 6.51
N MET A 133 -7.93 5.49 5.22
CA MET A 133 -9.02 5.84 4.31
C MET A 133 -10.34 5.21 4.76
N PHE A 134 -10.32 3.96 5.17
CA PHE A 134 -11.50 3.26 5.66
C PHE A 134 -12.08 3.90 6.92
N ILE A 135 -11.22 4.23 7.91
CA ILE A 135 -11.62 4.89 9.15
C ILE A 135 -12.22 6.27 8.88
N VAL A 136 -11.55 7.09 8.07
CA VAL A 136 -11.99 8.46 7.74
C VAL A 136 -13.29 8.43 6.94
N THR A 137 -13.43 7.49 5.99
CA THR A 137 -14.65 7.33 5.18
C THR A 137 -15.83 6.90 6.04
N ILE A 138 -15.67 5.94 6.96
CA ILE A 138 -16.73 5.56 7.89
C ILE A 138 -17.12 6.75 8.77
N GLY A 139 -16.16 7.49 9.31
CA GLY A 139 -16.41 8.68 10.10
C GLY A 139 -17.23 9.74 9.33
N ALA A 140 -16.88 9.99 8.08
CA ALA A 140 -17.62 10.90 7.20
C ALA A 140 -19.03 10.39 6.90
N MET A 141 -19.20 9.09 6.64
CA MET A 141 -20.50 8.49 6.37
C MET A 141 -21.44 8.55 7.58
N ILE A 142 -20.93 8.33 8.79
CA ILE A 142 -21.72 8.46 10.04
C ILE A 142 -22.28 9.88 10.16
N SER A 143 -21.48 10.90 9.84
CA SER A 143 -21.89 12.30 9.94
C SER A 143 -22.91 12.70 8.87
N LEU A 144 -22.87 12.08 7.68
CA LEU A 144 -23.77 12.39 6.57
C LEU A 144 -25.09 11.63 6.66
N SER A 145 -25.04 10.33 6.89
CA SER A 145 -26.21 9.45 6.93
C SER A 145 -25.93 8.17 7.72
N PRO A 146 -26.33 8.11 9.01
CA PRO A 146 -26.15 6.93 9.84
C PRO A 146 -26.84 5.67 9.26
N GLY A 147 -27.99 5.82 8.61
CA GLY A 147 -28.71 4.71 8.00
C GLY A 147 -27.94 4.02 6.88
N LEU A 148 -27.32 4.80 5.99
CA LEU A 148 -26.46 4.26 4.92
C LEU A 148 -25.19 3.62 5.48
N THR A 149 -24.66 4.15 6.58
CA THR A 149 -23.48 3.57 7.25
C THR A 149 -23.79 2.19 7.80
N VAL A 150 -24.95 1.99 8.44
CA VAL A 150 -25.37 0.68 8.93
C VAL A 150 -25.50 -0.31 7.77
N LEU A 151 -26.11 0.10 6.66
CA LEU A 151 -26.24 -0.75 5.48
C LEU A 151 -24.88 -1.15 4.90
N MET A 152 -23.92 -0.22 4.84
CA MET A 152 -22.54 -0.50 4.40
C MET A 152 -21.85 -1.50 5.33
N ILE A 153 -21.97 -1.31 6.66
CA ILE A 153 -21.38 -2.23 7.64
C ILE A 153 -21.97 -3.64 7.50
N LEU A 154 -23.28 -3.76 7.22
CA LEU A 154 -23.92 -5.04 6.96
C LEU A 154 -23.40 -5.74 5.70
N PHE A 155 -22.93 -4.96 4.70
CA PHE A 155 -22.35 -5.49 3.46
C PHE A 155 -20.93 -5.99 3.62
N LEU A 156 -20.16 -5.49 4.62
CA LEU A 156 -18.76 -5.87 4.86
C LEU A 156 -18.55 -7.39 5.04
N PRO A 157 -19.35 -8.11 5.87
CA PRO A 157 -19.16 -9.54 6.03
C PRO A 157 -19.39 -10.32 4.74
N ILE A 158 -20.29 -9.85 3.87
CA ILE A 158 -20.55 -10.46 2.55
C ILE A 158 -19.32 -10.29 1.66
N MET A 159 -18.71 -9.10 1.64
CA MET A 159 -17.48 -8.85 0.89
C MET A 159 -16.31 -9.69 1.41
N ILE A 160 -16.12 -9.75 2.72
CA ILE A 160 -15.06 -10.57 3.34
C ILE A 160 -15.28 -12.06 3.01
N GLY A 161 -16.52 -12.54 3.10
CA GLY A 161 -16.88 -13.90 2.73
C GLY A 161 -16.60 -14.23 1.27
N SER A 162 -16.89 -13.31 0.36
CA SER A 162 -16.61 -13.49 -1.07
C SER A 162 -15.11 -13.55 -1.37
N VAL A 163 -14.29 -12.71 -0.72
CA VAL A 163 -12.83 -12.75 -0.84
C VAL A 163 -12.27 -14.04 -0.28
N TYR A 164 -12.74 -14.51 0.87
CA TYR A 164 -12.35 -15.80 1.45
C TYR A 164 -12.67 -16.97 0.53
N LEU A 165 -13.89 -16.98 -0.03
CA LEU A 165 -14.31 -18.01 -0.98
C LEU A 165 -13.45 -17.99 -2.25
N TYR A 166 -13.20 -16.79 -2.79
CA TYR A 166 -12.31 -16.61 -3.94
C TYR A 166 -10.89 -17.14 -3.67
N GLN A 167 -10.30 -16.79 -2.53
CA GLN A 167 -8.96 -17.28 -2.16
C GLN A 167 -8.93 -18.81 -2.06
N ARG A 168 -9.94 -19.42 -1.44
CA ARG A 168 -10.02 -20.87 -1.29
C ARG A 168 -10.15 -21.60 -2.63
N LEU A 169 -10.90 -21.05 -3.57
CA LEU A 169 -11.05 -21.61 -4.91
C LEU A 169 -9.80 -21.38 -5.77
N SER A 170 -9.23 -20.18 -5.73
CA SER A 170 -8.04 -19.82 -6.52
C SER A 170 -6.79 -20.56 -6.06
N SER A 171 -6.60 -20.80 -4.75
CA SER A 171 -5.43 -21.51 -4.24
C SER A 171 -5.29 -22.91 -4.82
N LYS A 172 -6.39 -23.66 -4.97
CA LYS A 172 -6.39 -24.98 -5.62
C LYS A 172 -5.98 -24.91 -7.08
N LEU A 173 -6.49 -23.92 -7.82
CA LEU A 173 -6.15 -23.76 -9.23
C LEU A 173 -4.68 -23.37 -9.42
N VAL A 174 -4.16 -22.50 -8.58
CA VAL A 174 -2.74 -22.10 -8.58
C VAL A 174 -1.83 -23.29 -8.29
N GLU A 175 -2.19 -24.14 -7.33
CA GLU A 175 -1.42 -25.36 -6.99
C GLU A 175 -1.37 -26.34 -8.18
N ILE A 176 -2.53 -26.60 -8.81
CA ILE A 176 -2.61 -27.46 -10.01
C ILE A 176 -1.78 -26.86 -11.17
N THR A 177 -1.85 -25.56 -11.36
CA THR A 177 -1.10 -24.87 -12.43
C THR A 177 0.40 -24.95 -12.18
N ARG A 178 0.85 -24.75 -10.94
CA ARG A 178 2.27 -24.87 -10.56
C ARG A 178 2.78 -26.30 -10.72
N ALA A 179 2.00 -27.31 -10.34
CA ALA A 179 2.36 -28.71 -10.55
C ALA A 179 2.55 -29.03 -12.04
N LYS A 180 1.61 -28.62 -12.90
CA LYS A 180 1.71 -28.82 -14.36
C LYS A 180 2.88 -28.04 -14.98
N LEU A 181 3.19 -26.85 -14.49
CA LEU A 181 4.33 -26.06 -14.95
C LEU A 181 5.66 -26.72 -14.56
N SER A 182 5.72 -27.29 -13.36
CA SER A 182 6.86 -28.09 -12.90
C SER A 182 7.08 -29.33 -13.76
N ASP A 183 6.02 -30.09 -14.08
CA ASP A 183 6.08 -31.23 -14.96
C ASP A 183 6.56 -30.87 -16.37
N LEU A 184 6.09 -29.75 -16.91
CA LEU A 184 6.52 -29.21 -18.19
C LEU A 184 8.02 -28.86 -18.19
N ASN A 185 8.50 -28.18 -17.16
CA ASN A 185 9.89 -27.80 -17.00
C ASN A 185 10.81 -29.04 -16.87
N THR A 186 10.35 -30.07 -16.15
CA THR A 186 11.08 -31.34 -16.03
C THR A 186 11.20 -32.03 -17.38
N LYS A 187 10.10 -32.15 -18.13
CA LYS A 187 10.10 -32.76 -19.48
C LYS A 187 10.96 -32.00 -20.49
N LEU A 188 10.97 -30.65 -20.39
CA LEU A 188 11.82 -29.82 -21.23
C LEU A 188 13.32 -30.02 -20.91
N SER A 189 13.66 -30.15 -19.62
CA SER A 189 15.06 -30.41 -19.20
C SER A 189 15.54 -31.84 -19.49
N GLU A 190 14.63 -32.80 -19.63
CA GLU A 190 14.96 -34.19 -20.06
C GLU A 190 15.08 -34.31 -21.58
N SER A 191 14.55 -33.36 -22.36
CA SER A 191 14.56 -33.39 -23.82
C SER A 191 15.75 -32.62 -24.45
N ILE A 192 16.58 -31.98 -23.63
CA ILE A 192 17.81 -31.28 -24.02
C ILE A 192 19.03 -32.11 -23.61
#